data_5944ecaae67ebedbdda43ecf2d891420
#
_entry.id   5944ecaae67ebedbdda43ecf2d891420
#
_cell.length_a   1.000
_cell.length_b   1.000
_cell.length_c   1.000
_cell.angle_alpha   90.00
_cell.angle_beta   90.00
_cell.angle_gamma   90.00
#
_symmetry.space_group_name_H-M   'P 1'
#
loop_
_entity.id
_entity.type
_entity.pdbx_description
1 polymer ?
#
loop_
_entity_poly.entity_id
_entity_poly.type
_entity_poly.pdbx_seq_one_letter_code
_entity_poly.pdbx_strand_id
1 'polypeptide(L)'
;VYKRQGYKGDTLASALLANNIHLVGRSFKYHRPRGIMTCGSEEPNAIVQIGKDPALTDPNVRATEIELYEGLEAFSQNCWPSVNFDIGGINNFLSPLLPAGFYYKTFMWPASFWEKYEFFIRHSAGLGKSPTKPDQDLYDHQYVHCDVLVIGGGISGILSAKLSAEKGLNTCLLYTSDAADE
;
A
#
# COMPACT_ATOMS: atom_id res chain seq x y z
N VAL A 1 -14.01 11.12 -9.11
CA VAL A 1 -14.35 9.92 -8.34
C VAL A 1 -15.09 8.96 -9.25
N TYR A 2 -14.58 7.75 -9.42
CA TYR A 2 -15.21 6.71 -10.23
C TYR A 2 -15.73 5.62 -9.29
N LYS A 3 -17.02 5.25 -9.40
CA LYS A 3 -17.55 4.07 -8.74
C LYS A 3 -17.25 2.85 -9.60
N ARG A 4 -16.80 1.77 -8.98
CA ARG A 4 -16.50 0.48 -9.60
C ARG A 4 -17.12 -0.63 -8.77
N GLN A 5 -17.35 -1.76 -9.40
CA GLN A 5 -17.90 -2.95 -8.75
C GLN A 5 -16.84 -4.04 -8.74
N GLY A 6 -16.80 -4.80 -7.68
CA GLY A 6 -16.03 -6.03 -7.52
C GLY A 6 -16.87 -7.07 -6.80
N TYR A 7 -16.36 -8.25 -6.64
CA TYR A 7 -17.02 -9.34 -5.93
C TYR A 7 -16.50 -9.42 -4.49
N LYS A 8 -17.34 -9.87 -3.58
CA LYS A 8 -16.94 -10.19 -2.21
C LYS A 8 -15.82 -11.24 -2.24
N GLY A 9 -14.76 -11.03 -1.48
CA GLY A 9 -13.56 -11.87 -1.46
C GLY A 9 -12.48 -11.51 -2.50
N ASP A 10 -12.77 -10.55 -3.39
CA ASP A 10 -11.77 -9.99 -4.29
C ASP A 10 -10.84 -9.01 -3.54
N THR A 11 -9.66 -8.81 -4.09
CA THR A 11 -8.80 -7.71 -3.68
C THR A 11 -9.07 -6.45 -4.51
N LEU A 12 -8.64 -5.30 -4.01
CA LEU A 12 -8.71 -4.05 -4.77
C LEU A 12 -7.99 -4.19 -6.12
N ALA A 13 -6.85 -4.89 -6.16
CA ALA A 13 -6.09 -5.14 -7.38
C ALA A 13 -6.90 -5.94 -8.41
N SER A 14 -7.54 -7.04 -7.99
CA SER A 14 -8.36 -7.88 -8.89
C SER A 14 -9.55 -7.11 -9.43
N ALA A 15 -10.23 -6.31 -8.59
CA ALA A 15 -11.34 -5.48 -9.02
C ALA A 15 -10.91 -4.38 -10.01
N LEU A 16 -9.76 -3.76 -9.81
CA LEU A 16 -9.21 -2.77 -10.75
C LEU A 16 -8.95 -3.41 -12.11
N LEU A 17 -8.32 -4.58 -12.15
CA LEU A 17 -8.06 -5.32 -13.40
C LEU A 17 -9.36 -5.74 -14.08
N ALA A 18 -10.34 -6.26 -13.36
CA ALA A 18 -11.64 -6.63 -13.88
C ALA A 18 -12.40 -5.44 -14.49
N ASN A 19 -12.15 -4.24 -14.00
CA ASN A 19 -12.68 -2.98 -14.53
C ASN A 19 -11.77 -2.31 -15.57
N ASN A 20 -10.80 -3.04 -16.12
CA ASN A 20 -9.85 -2.57 -17.14
C ASN A 20 -9.00 -1.35 -16.69
N ILE A 21 -8.69 -1.27 -15.40
CA ILE A 21 -7.83 -0.25 -14.82
C ILE A 21 -6.44 -0.86 -14.59
N HIS A 22 -5.53 -0.60 -15.53
CA HIS A 22 -4.17 -1.14 -15.49
C HIS A 22 -3.15 -0.15 -14.93
N LEU A 23 -3.44 1.14 -14.96
CA LEU A 23 -2.57 2.19 -14.45
C LEU A 23 -3.03 2.59 -13.04
N VAL A 24 -2.26 2.22 -12.03
CA VAL A 24 -2.61 2.44 -10.61
C VAL A 24 -1.80 3.56 -9.99
N GLY A 25 -0.54 3.71 -10.36
CA GLY A 25 0.36 4.70 -9.78
C GLY A 25 1.48 5.12 -10.70
N ARG A 26 2.38 5.93 -10.16
CA ARG A 26 3.58 6.41 -10.84
C ARG A 26 4.82 6.08 -10.02
N SER A 27 5.97 5.89 -10.68
CA SER A 27 7.22 5.65 -9.95
C SER A 27 7.70 6.90 -9.22
N PHE A 28 8.36 6.72 -8.09
CA PHE A 28 8.74 7.82 -7.20
C PHE A 28 9.67 8.86 -7.84
N LYS A 29 10.62 8.43 -8.64
CA LYS A 29 11.65 9.31 -9.19
C LYS A 29 11.28 9.91 -10.54
N TYR A 30 10.84 9.06 -11.47
CA TYR A 30 10.62 9.45 -12.84
C TYR A 30 9.15 9.54 -13.23
N HIS A 31 8.25 9.26 -12.31
CA HIS A 31 6.80 9.26 -12.53
C HIS A 31 6.36 8.40 -13.73
N ARG A 32 7.11 7.31 -13.98
CA ARG A 32 6.76 6.35 -15.03
C ARG A 32 5.50 5.59 -14.66
N PRO A 33 4.65 5.24 -15.63
CA PRO A 33 3.43 4.47 -15.38
C PRO A 33 3.72 3.17 -14.63
N ARG A 34 2.91 2.85 -13.64
CA ARG A 34 2.96 1.64 -12.82
C ARG A 34 1.59 1.00 -12.73
N GLY A 35 1.54 -0.30 -12.95
CA GLY A 35 0.37 -1.13 -12.81
C GLY A 35 0.60 -2.25 -11.79
N ILE A 36 -0.32 -3.20 -11.75
CA ILE A 36 -0.27 -4.37 -10.88
C ILE A 36 0.64 -5.41 -11.54
N MET A 37 1.61 -5.94 -10.82
CA MET A 37 2.57 -6.95 -11.30
C MET A 37 2.38 -8.31 -10.68
N THR A 38 1.92 -8.36 -9.43
CA THR A 38 1.82 -9.60 -8.64
C THR A 38 0.45 -9.73 -8.00
N CYS A 39 0.23 -10.77 -7.20
CA CYS A 39 -1.05 -11.02 -6.56
C CYS A 39 -1.00 -11.01 -5.02
N GLY A 40 0.12 -10.67 -4.42
CA GLY A 40 0.30 -10.74 -2.97
C GLY A 40 1.13 -9.59 -2.40
N SER A 41 1.71 -9.82 -1.23
CA SER A 41 2.50 -8.85 -0.48
C SER A 41 3.81 -8.44 -1.16
N GLU A 42 4.24 -9.17 -2.18
CA GLU A 42 5.39 -8.86 -3.01
C GLU A 42 5.13 -7.78 -4.07
N GLU A 43 3.90 -7.23 -4.14
CA GLU A 43 3.55 -6.19 -5.12
C GLU A 43 4.35 -4.90 -4.92
N PRO A 44 5.19 -4.50 -5.89
CA PRO A 44 6.06 -3.35 -5.72
C PRO A 44 5.49 -2.03 -6.24
N ASN A 45 4.42 -2.04 -7.02
CA ASN A 45 4.01 -0.90 -7.83
C ASN A 45 2.61 -0.36 -7.53
N ALA A 46 1.66 -1.24 -7.18
CA ALA A 46 0.27 -0.89 -6.97
C ALA A 46 0.03 -0.40 -5.54
N ILE A 47 0.69 0.71 -5.19
CA ILE A 47 0.60 1.33 -3.87
C ILE A 47 -0.45 2.44 -3.92
N VAL A 48 -1.38 2.41 -2.98
CA VAL A 48 -2.51 3.33 -2.89
C VAL A 48 -2.68 3.85 -1.47
N GLN A 49 -3.47 4.89 -1.32
CA GLN A 49 -3.96 5.36 -0.03
C GLN A 49 -5.43 4.97 0.11
N ILE A 50 -5.80 4.41 1.25
CA ILE A 50 -7.17 4.04 1.58
C ILE A 50 -7.80 5.10 2.49
N GLY A 51 -9.09 5.34 2.28
CA GLY A 51 -9.89 6.24 3.11
C GLY A 51 -9.62 7.73 2.90
N LYS A 52 -10.58 8.53 3.32
CA LYS A 52 -10.52 10.01 3.32
C LYS A 52 -10.55 10.60 4.72
N ASP A 53 -11.03 9.84 5.70
CA ASP A 53 -11.11 10.35 7.06
C ASP A 53 -9.69 10.63 7.59
N PRO A 54 -9.43 11.86 8.05
CA PRO A 54 -8.13 12.20 8.60
C PRO A 54 -7.66 11.36 9.79
N ALA A 55 -8.54 10.61 10.43
CA ALA A 55 -8.22 9.69 11.52
C ALA A 55 -7.92 8.26 11.02
N LEU A 56 -8.55 7.85 9.90
CA LEU A 56 -8.56 6.46 9.43
C LEU A 56 -7.91 6.28 8.04
N THR A 57 -7.18 7.29 7.55
CA THR A 57 -6.43 7.14 6.30
C THR A 57 -5.28 6.16 6.47
N ASP A 58 -5.18 5.21 5.55
CA ASP A 58 -4.08 4.26 5.50
C ASP A 58 -3.24 4.48 4.24
N PRO A 59 -2.04 5.06 4.36
CA PRO A 59 -1.18 5.36 3.22
C PRO A 59 -0.25 4.19 2.89
N ASN A 60 0.18 4.15 1.63
CA ASN A 60 1.20 3.22 1.13
C ASN A 60 0.81 1.75 1.20
N VAL A 61 -0.48 1.47 1.08
CA VAL A 61 -1.01 0.11 1.11
C VAL A 61 -0.98 -0.50 -0.28
N ARG A 62 -0.68 -1.80 -0.36
CA ARG A 62 -0.68 -2.53 -1.62
C ARG A 62 -2.10 -2.91 -2.03
N ALA A 63 -2.50 -2.57 -3.23
CA ALA A 63 -3.84 -2.90 -3.73
C ALA A 63 -4.13 -4.41 -3.79
N THR A 64 -3.08 -5.24 -3.77
CA THR A 64 -3.17 -6.71 -3.74
C THR A 64 -3.47 -7.29 -2.36
N GLU A 65 -3.34 -6.48 -1.30
CA GLU A 65 -3.57 -6.90 0.09
C GLU A 65 -4.89 -6.36 0.66
N ILE A 66 -5.53 -5.42 -0.05
CA ILE A 66 -6.81 -4.82 0.39
C ILE A 66 -7.96 -5.67 -0.09
N GLU A 67 -8.72 -6.22 0.84
CA GLU A 67 -9.99 -6.87 0.57
C GLU A 67 -11.07 -5.82 0.22
N LEU A 68 -11.97 -6.20 -0.68
CA LEU A 68 -13.06 -5.31 -1.08
C LEU A 68 -14.20 -5.33 -0.07
N TYR A 69 -14.59 -4.14 0.35
CA TYR A 69 -15.81 -3.91 1.11
C TYR A 69 -16.63 -2.76 0.49
N GLU A 70 -17.90 -2.71 0.84
CA GLU A 70 -18.77 -1.65 0.33
C GLU A 70 -18.34 -0.28 0.86
N GLY A 71 -18.18 0.69 -0.05
CA GLY A 71 -17.74 2.03 0.32
C GLY A 71 -16.22 2.22 0.36
N LEU A 72 -15.43 1.20 0.03
CA LEU A 72 -13.97 1.33 -0.06
C LEU A 72 -13.57 2.51 -0.95
N GLU A 73 -12.79 3.42 -0.41
CA GLU A 73 -12.22 4.56 -1.14
C GLU A 73 -10.71 4.42 -1.25
N ALA A 74 -10.20 4.34 -2.48
CA ALA A 74 -8.78 4.22 -2.76
C ALA A 74 -8.29 5.34 -3.69
N PHE A 75 -7.10 5.86 -3.41
CA PHE A 75 -6.49 6.99 -4.13
C PHE A 75 -5.09 6.64 -4.59
N SER A 76 -4.77 7.02 -5.82
CA SER A 76 -3.38 7.03 -6.30
C SER A 76 -2.59 8.11 -5.57
N GLN A 77 -1.39 7.80 -5.10
CA GLN A 77 -0.60 8.70 -4.25
C GLN A 77 0.42 9.52 -5.01
N ASN A 78 1.12 8.91 -5.95
CA ASN A 78 2.30 9.48 -6.60
C ASN A 78 1.96 10.05 -7.98
N CYS A 79 1.03 11.00 -8.04
CA CYS A 79 0.64 11.67 -9.27
C CYS A 79 -0.02 13.01 -8.99
N TRP A 80 0.12 13.96 -9.90
CA TRP A 80 -0.59 15.24 -9.84
C TRP A 80 -0.76 15.82 -11.26
N PRO A 81 -1.95 16.23 -11.67
CA PRO A 81 -3.25 16.19 -10.96
C PRO A 81 -3.92 14.82 -11.00
N SER A 82 -3.51 13.89 -11.84
CA SER A 82 -4.11 12.55 -11.93
C SER A 82 -3.08 11.51 -12.37
N VAL A 83 -3.42 10.23 -12.17
CA VAL A 83 -2.55 9.12 -12.58
C VAL A 83 -2.38 9.04 -14.09
N ASN A 84 -3.40 9.44 -14.87
CA ASN A 84 -3.34 9.45 -16.33
C ASN A 84 -2.57 10.64 -16.89
N PHE A 85 -2.72 11.79 -16.25
CA PHE A 85 -2.00 13.01 -16.62
C PHE A 85 -1.23 13.52 -15.40
N ASP A 86 0.07 13.26 -15.41
CA ASP A 86 0.95 13.56 -14.28
C ASP A 86 2.07 14.51 -14.73
N ILE A 87 2.09 15.70 -14.16
CA ILE A 87 3.10 16.72 -14.44
C ILE A 87 4.49 16.26 -13.98
N GLY A 88 4.56 15.45 -12.91
CA GLY A 88 5.81 14.86 -12.43
C GLY A 88 6.52 13.99 -13.47
N GLY A 89 5.81 13.56 -14.53
CA GLY A 89 6.38 12.84 -15.67
C GLY A 89 7.48 13.59 -16.41
N ILE A 90 7.60 14.91 -16.25
CA ILE A 90 8.70 15.72 -16.78
C ILE A 90 10.06 15.23 -16.27
N ASN A 91 10.11 14.65 -15.08
CA ASN A 91 11.34 14.08 -14.49
C ASN A 91 11.91 12.95 -15.34
N ASN A 92 11.09 12.29 -16.16
CA ASN A 92 11.59 11.25 -17.07
C ASN A 92 12.47 11.82 -18.17
N PHE A 93 12.19 13.03 -18.65
CA PHE A 93 13.05 13.73 -19.62
C PHE A 93 14.36 14.20 -18.98
N LEU A 94 14.35 14.50 -17.67
CA LEU A 94 15.53 14.87 -16.90
C LEU A 94 16.34 13.64 -16.43
N SER A 95 15.98 12.45 -16.85
CA SER A 95 16.62 11.21 -16.40
C SER A 95 18.15 11.16 -16.58
N PRO A 96 18.77 11.73 -17.64
CA PRO A 96 20.23 11.77 -17.75
C PRO A 96 20.91 12.60 -16.65
N LEU A 97 20.21 13.61 -16.12
CA LEU A 97 20.71 14.47 -15.04
C LEU A 97 20.45 13.90 -13.63
N LEU A 98 19.62 12.87 -13.56
CA LEU A 98 19.19 12.25 -12.31
C LEU A 98 19.65 10.78 -12.22
N PRO A 99 20.94 10.46 -12.25
CA PRO A 99 21.43 9.09 -12.17
C PRO A 99 21.08 8.45 -10.81
N ALA A 100 21.28 7.15 -10.69
CA ALA A 100 21.09 6.46 -9.41
C ALA A 100 21.97 7.09 -8.32
N GLY A 101 21.39 7.36 -7.16
CA GLY A 101 22.08 7.95 -6.02
C GLY A 101 22.40 9.46 -6.17
N PHE A 102 21.84 10.17 -7.16
CA PHE A 102 22.08 11.60 -7.34
C PHE A 102 21.81 12.42 -6.08
N TYR A 103 20.80 12.07 -5.30
CA TYR A 103 20.42 12.78 -4.09
C TYR A 103 21.47 12.67 -2.97
N TYR A 104 22.19 11.56 -2.87
CA TYR A 104 23.30 11.44 -1.92
C TYR A 104 24.44 12.41 -2.24
N LYS A 105 24.68 12.71 -3.51
CA LYS A 105 25.71 13.62 -3.93
C LYS A 105 25.26 15.08 -3.93
N THR A 106 24.03 15.33 -4.36
CA THR A 106 23.52 16.69 -4.59
C THR A 106 23.04 17.36 -3.31
N PHE A 107 22.43 16.61 -2.38
CA PHE A 107 21.77 17.16 -1.20
C PHE A 107 22.57 16.97 0.11
N MET A 108 23.81 16.50 0.02
CA MET A 108 24.68 16.35 1.20
C MET A 108 25.40 17.64 1.60
N TRP A 109 25.37 18.65 0.75
CA TRP A 109 26.03 19.93 1.03
C TRP A 109 25.12 21.11 0.71
N PRO A 110 25.02 22.11 1.60
CA PRO A 110 25.52 22.09 2.98
C PRO A 110 24.68 21.18 3.89
N ALA A 111 25.33 20.45 4.79
CA ALA A 111 24.67 19.45 5.65
C ALA A 111 23.55 20.03 6.53
N SER A 112 23.66 21.32 6.91
CA SER A 112 22.64 22.05 7.67
C SER A 112 21.30 22.22 6.95
N PHE A 113 21.26 21.98 5.64
CA PHE A 113 20.04 22.08 4.83
C PHE A 113 19.34 20.73 4.62
N TRP A 114 19.86 19.65 5.21
CA TRP A 114 19.33 18.30 4.99
C TRP A 114 17.81 18.20 5.28
N GLU A 115 17.33 18.74 6.38
CA GLU A 115 15.90 18.69 6.72
C GLU A 115 15.01 19.34 5.66
N LYS A 116 15.48 20.43 5.05
CA LYS A 116 14.75 21.09 3.95
C LYS A 116 14.78 20.26 2.68
N TYR A 117 15.93 19.67 2.36
CA TYR A 117 16.06 18.79 1.20
C TYR A 117 15.20 17.53 1.38
N GLU A 118 15.22 16.91 2.55
CA GLU A 118 14.41 15.74 2.89
C GLU A 118 12.92 16.05 2.70
N PHE A 119 12.45 17.19 3.18
CA PHE A 119 11.07 17.62 3.01
C PHE A 119 10.66 17.65 1.53
N PHE A 120 11.48 18.27 0.68
CA PHE A 120 11.19 18.32 -0.76
C PHE A 120 11.26 16.94 -1.42
N ILE A 121 12.24 16.14 -1.08
CA ILE A 121 12.41 14.79 -1.64
C ILE A 121 11.22 13.92 -1.28
N ARG A 122 10.80 13.93 -0.02
CA ARG A 122 9.65 13.16 0.46
C ARG A 122 8.35 13.57 -0.22
N HIS A 123 8.10 14.87 -0.36
CA HIS A 123 6.93 15.37 -1.07
C HIS A 123 6.96 15.04 -2.57
N SER A 124 8.13 15.12 -3.19
CA SER A 124 8.30 14.73 -4.60
C SER A 124 8.14 13.23 -4.82
N ALA A 125 8.49 12.42 -3.83
CA ALA A 125 8.28 10.96 -3.90
C ALA A 125 6.79 10.57 -3.88
N GLY A 126 5.90 11.48 -3.45
CA GLY A 126 4.46 11.26 -3.47
C GLY A 126 4.00 10.13 -2.54
N LEU A 127 4.73 9.88 -1.46
CA LEU A 127 4.29 8.96 -0.41
C LEU A 127 3.00 9.46 0.22
N GLY A 128 2.09 8.54 0.57
CA GLY A 128 0.82 8.86 1.17
C GLY A 128 0.94 9.63 2.49
N LYS A 129 -0.16 10.21 2.92
CA LYS A 129 -0.22 11.02 4.14
C LYS A 129 -0.70 10.14 5.29
N SER A 130 0.06 10.11 6.37
CA SER A 130 -0.38 9.49 7.63
C SER A 130 -1.60 10.21 8.21
N PRO A 131 -2.40 9.55 9.06
CA PRO A 131 -3.49 10.17 9.80
C PRO A 131 -3.04 11.44 10.53
N THR A 132 -3.88 12.46 10.51
CA THR A 132 -3.62 13.76 11.18
C THR A 132 -4.46 13.97 12.42
N LYS A 133 -5.43 13.08 12.66
CA LYS A 133 -6.26 13.04 13.87
C LYS A 133 -6.04 11.71 14.58
N PRO A 134 -6.21 11.67 15.90
CA PRO A 134 -6.17 10.41 16.63
C PRO A 134 -7.33 9.51 16.17
N ASP A 135 -7.02 8.23 16.06
CA ASP A 135 -8.01 7.19 15.86
C ASP A 135 -8.94 7.13 17.07
N GLN A 136 -10.25 7.09 16.84
CA GLN A 136 -11.28 7.02 17.86
C GLN A 136 -11.85 5.61 18.04
N ASP A 137 -11.41 4.67 17.21
CA ASP A 137 -11.85 3.29 17.28
C ASP A 137 -11.35 2.62 18.58
N LEU A 138 -12.15 1.74 19.12
CA LEU A 138 -11.81 0.96 20.30
C LEU A 138 -11.40 -0.43 19.86
N TYR A 139 -10.21 -0.83 20.27
CA TYR A 139 -9.64 -2.13 19.92
C TYR A 139 -9.69 -3.08 21.11
N ASP A 140 -10.15 -4.31 20.87
CA ASP A 140 -10.14 -5.34 21.86
C ASP A 140 -8.72 -5.88 22.11
N HIS A 141 -8.35 -6.02 23.36
CA HIS A 141 -7.08 -6.62 23.78
C HIS A 141 -7.33 -8.01 24.34
N GLN A 142 -6.79 -9.03 23.70
CA GLN A 142 -6.96 -10.42 24.11
C GLN A 142 -5.61 -11.10 24.33
N TYR A 143 -5.55 -11.96 25.36
CA TYR A 143 -4.43 -12.87 25.58
C TYR A 143 -4.84 -14.26 25.11
N VAL A 144 -4.20 -14.77 24.08
CA VAL A 144 -4.49 -16.08 23.50
C VAL A 144 -3.29 -17.02 23.75
N HIS A 145 -3.58 -18.20 24.27
CA HIS A 145 -2.60 -19.26 24.45
C HIS A 145 -2.79 -20.31 23.36
N CYS A 146 -1.71 -20.70 22.69
CA CYS A 146 -1.72 -21.72 21.64
C CYS A 146 -0.43 -22.51 21.67
N ASP A 147 -0.47 -23.73 21.10
CA ASP A 147 0.71 -24.56 20.91
C ASP A 147 1.54 -24.09 19.71
N VAL A 148 0.83 -23.57 18.65
CA VAL A 148 1.43 -23.07 17.43
C VAL A 148 0.82 -21.73 17.06
N LEU A 149 1.64 -20.69 16.98
CA LEU A 149 1.28 -19.39 16.44
C LEU A 149 1.80 -19.26 15.02
N VAL A 150 0.91 -19.10 14.04
CA VAL A 150 1.24 -18.81 12.65
C VAL A 150 0.98 -17.33 12.38
N ILE A 151 1.99 -16.62 11.91
CA ILE A 151 1.88 -15.19 11.58
C ILE A 151 1.86 -15.03 10.06
N GLY A 152 0.76 -14.50 9.53
CA GLY A 152 0.52 -14.26 8.11
C GLY A 152 -0.53 -15.20 7.51
N GLY A 153 -1.59 -14.63 6.91
CA GLY A 153 -2.72 -15.32 6.29
C GLY A 153 -2.52 -15.66 4.81
N GLY A 154 -1.28 -15.64 4.30
CA GLY A 154 -0.98 -16.11 2.95
C GLY A 154 -1.09 -17.63 2.80
N ILE A 155 -0.95 -18.14 1.57
CA ILE A 155 -1.09 -19.57 1.25
C ILE A 155 -0.26 -20.46 2.18
N SER A 156 1.00 -20.08 2.42
CA SER A 156 1.91 -20.84 3.31
C SER A 156 1.43 -20.83 4.77
N GLY A 157 0.94 -19.69 5.25
CA GLY A 157 0.41 -19.56 6.60
C GLY A 157 -0.86 -20.40 6.80
N ILE A 158 -1.81 -20.29 5.89
CA ILE A 158 -3.06 -21.08 5.94
C ILE A 158 -2.75 -22.57 5.92
N LEU A 159 -1.85 -23.03 5.02
CA LEU A 159 -1.46 -24.43 4.96
C LEU A 159 -0.76 -24.89 6.25
N SER A 160 0.12 -24.07 6.81
CA SER A 160 0.81 -24.39 8.06
C SER A 160 -0.16 -24.49 9.23
N ALA A 161 -1.10 -23.54 9.33
CA ALA A 161 -2.13 -23.55 10.36
C ALA A 161 -3.02 -24.81 10.24
N LYS A 162 -3.48 -25.10 9.01
CA LYS A 162 -4.29 -26.29 8.73
C LYS A 162 -3.58 -27.58 9.15
N LEU A 163 -2.33 -27.76 8.71
CA LEU A 163 -1.53 -28.97 9.04
C LEU A 163 -1.29 -29.12 10.54
N SER A 164 -1.09 -28.03 11.24
CA SER A 164 -0.92 -28.03 12.70
C SER A 164 -2.21 -28.42 13.41
N ALA A 165 -3.35 -27.83 12.99
CA ALA A 165 -4.66 -28.16 13.54
C ALA A 165 -5.07 -29.61 13.25
N GLU A 166 -4.78 -30.15 12.06
CA GLU A 166 -5.03 -31.55 11.70
C GLU A 166 -4.25 -32.53 12.58
N LYS A 167 -3.12 -32.11 13.16
CA LYS A 167 -2.36 -32.89 14.15
C LYS A 167 -2.88 -32.75 15.59
N GLY A 168 -3.99 -32.04 15.78
CA GLY A 168 -4.60 -31.83 17.08
C GLY A 168 -3.94 -30.76 17.94
N LEU A 169 -3.07 -29.91 17.37
CA LEU A 169 -2.45 -28.82 18.07
C LEU A 169 -3.40 -27.61 18.15
N ASN A 170 -3.46 -26.94 19.30
CA ASN A 170 -4.17 -25.67 19.44
C ASN A 170 -3.43 -24.60 18.64
N THR A 171 -3.97 -24.22 17.49
CA THR A 171 -3.29 -23.39 16.49
C THR A 171 -3.98 -22.04 16.37
N CYS A 172 -3.21 -20.96 16.51
CA CYS A 172 -3.66 -19.60 16.26
C CYS A 172 -3.06 -19.10 14.94
N LEU A 173 -3.90 -18.57 14.04
CA LEU A 173 -3.48 -17.89 12.82
C LEU A 173 -3.72 -16.37 13.00
N LEU A 174 -2.63 -15.61 13.01
CA LEU A 174 -2.67 -14.15 13.06
C LEU A 174 -2.45 -13.56 11.68
N TYR A 175 -3.36 -12.73 11.20
CA TYR A 175 -3.28 -12.08 9.89
C TYR A 175 -3.93 -10.69 9.93
N THR A 176 -3.69 -9.88 8.91
CA THR A 176 -4.07 -8.46 8.86
C THR A 176 -5.24 -8.16 7.93
N SER A 177 -5.81 -9.15 7.23
CA SER A 177 -7.02 -8.91 6.44
C SER A 177 -8.23 -8.98 7.36
N ASP A 178 -9.17 -8.09 7.12
CA ASP A 178 -10.40 -8.00 7.91
C ASP A 178 -11.36 -9.11 7.49
N ALA A 179 -11.26 -10.24 8.17
CA ALA A 179 -12.19 -11.37 8.03
C ALA A 179 -13.24 -11.36 9.16
N ALA A 180 -13.41 -10.22 9.82
CA ALA A 180 -14.09 -10.14 11.11
C ALA A 180 -15.62 -9.99 11.03
N ASP A 181 -16.22 -9.98 9.86
CA ASP A 181 -17.65 -9.73 9.69
C ASP A 181 -18.44 -10.96 9.18
N GLU A 182 -18.12 -12.17 9.69
CA GLU A 182 -18.98 -13.35 9.53
C GLU A 182 -19.41 -13.94 10.86
#